data_abd006fa7a3dd88755c55d431916ba60
#
_entry.id   abd006fa7a3dd88755c55d431916ba60
#
_cell.length_a   1.000
_cell.length_b   1.000
_cell.length_c   1.000
_cell.angle_alpha   90.00
_cell.angle_beta   90.00
_cell.angle_gamma   90.00
#
_symmetry.space_group_name_H-M   'P 1'
#
loop_
_entity.id
_entity.type
_entity.pdbx_description
1 polymer ?
#
loop_
_entity_poly.entity_id
_entity_poly.type
_entity_poly.pdbx_seq_one_letter_code
_entity_poly.pdbx_strand_id
1 'polypeptide(L)'
;MGTIKPLNTLLCMIAMLFATSTLASTNASKKEYPGGKYYIWRYTLKDKQDSPYSLDHPGRWLSHKSIERRRRQGLALDSTDLPVSQKYLRELEKQAAGIARGREKRRTEWTIIGTSRWHNTVLMRSNDVRLLEDLTELPFIMEARQVWQSPDSIERGQAKVKVHDGWNPWDSIRGEYYGNGRDQIEMLNGHRLHNIGHKGSGMTIAVLDGGFQNCDLIPVFQKTNILGVKDFVYPNSTHFYRETDHGTKVLSAMAANEPQILVGTSPEARYWLLRCEDQQTEQPVEEDYWTMAAEFADSAGVDIISSSLGYNEYDNHLGDYRLRDLDGKTALISRTASMLAGKGIILINSAGNLGMGPWKKITFPADAQDILTVGAVNNDRKNAPFCGVGPTQDGRVKPDVTALGSPASLISGRGTIIRDMGTSFSTPIVAGLVACLWQALPNKTALEIIDLIRQTSSQYQYPDNVYGYGIPNFWRAYMIGKVNNE
;
A
#
# COMPACT_ATOMS: atom_id res chain seq x y z
N MET A 1 -44.35 -47.99 49.18
CA MET A 1 -45.22 -47.63 48.07
C MET A 1 -45.17 -46.10 47.96
N GLY A 2 -44.42 -45.62 47.02
CA GLY A 2 -44.22 -44.19 46.75
C GLY A 2 -43.63 -44.05 45.35
N THR A 3 -44.45 -43.67 44.40
CA THR A 3 -44.18 -43.57 42.98
C THR A 3 -43.29 -42.39 42.70
N ILE A 4 -42.10 -42.64 42.13
CA ILE A 4 -41.16 -41.63 41.61
C ILE A 4 -41.68 -41.20 40.24
N LYS A 5 -42.01 -39.92 40.08
CA LYS A 5 -42.29 -39.29 38.82
C LYS A 5 -40.96 -38.94 38.14
N PRO A 6 -40.78 -39.15 36.81
CA PRO A 6 -39.58 -38.78 36.10
C PRO A 6 -39.54 -37.26 35.86
N LEU A 7 -38.38 -36.69 36.12
CA LEU A 7 -38.03 -35.30 35.87
C LEU A 7 -37.87 -35.09 34.35
N ASN A 8 -38.75 -34.30 33.75
CA ASN A 8 -38.66 -33.92 32.35
C ASN A 8 -37.45 -33.03 32.17
N THR A 9 -36.44 -33.58 31.50
CA THR A 9 -35.30 -32.83 31.00
C THR A 9 -35.77 -31.95 29.84
N LEU A 10 -35.93 -30.69 30.11
CA LEU A 10 -36.20 -29.66 29.07
C LEU A 10 -34.98 -29.50 28.23
N LEU A 11 -34.93 -30.19 27.09
CA LEU A 11 -33.93 -30.03 26.05
C LEU A 11 -34.17 -28.70 25.36
N CYS A 12 -33.44 -27.66 25.74
CA CYS A 12 -33.36 -26.43 24.96
C CYS A 12 -32.73 -26.73 23.62
N MET A 13 -33.54 -27.06 22.63
CA MET A 13 -33.18 -26.91 21.25
C MET A 13 -33.02 -25.43 20.95
N ILE A 14 -31.79 -24.94 21.00
CA ILE A 14 -31.41 -23.71 20.31
C ILE A 14 -31.51 -24.05 18.83
N ALA A 15 -32.66 -23.77 18.23
CA ALA A 15 -32.79 -23.66 16.79
C ALA A 15 -31.90 -22.51 16.39
N MET A 16 -30.69 -22.83 15.92
CA MET A 16 -29.94 -21.94 15.05
C MET A 16 -30.81 -21.71 13.81
N LEU A 17 -31.56 -20.62 13.84
CA LEU A 17 -32.03 -19.99 12.63
C LEU A 17 -30.79 -19.60 11.83
N PHE A 18 -30.31 -20.54 11.01
CA PHE A 18 -29.63 -20.14 9.79
C PHE A 18 -30.66 -19.34 9.00
N ALA A 19 -30.65 -18.02 9.23
CA ALA A 19 -31.10 -17.12 8.21
C ALA A 19 -30.18 -17.41 7.01
N THR A 20 -30.62 -18.33 6.15
CA THR A 20 -30.23 -18.30 4.75
C THR A 20 -30.71 -16.93 4.26
N SER A 21 -29.89 -15.90 4.48
CA SER A 21 -29.91 -14.78 3.56
C SER A 21 -29.65 -15.45 2.21
N THR A 22 -30.73 -15.78 1.50
CA THR A 22 -30.70 -15.77 0.05
C THR A 22 -30.16 -14.39 -0.28
N LEU A 23 -28.84 -14.28 -0.39
CA LEU A 23 -28.23 -13.30 -1.23
C LEU A 23 -29.01 -13.44 -2.53
N ALA A 24 -30.02 -12.55 -2.70
CA ALA A 24 -30.50 -12.26 -4.03
C ALA A 24 -29.23 -11.86 -4.76
N SER A 25 -28.66 -12.80 -5.49
CA SER A 25 -27.71 -12.52 -6.53
C SER A 25 -28.51 -11.59 -7.45
N THR A 26 -28.40 -10.29 -7.17
CA THR A 26 -28.71 -9.31 -8.18
C THR A 26 -27.82 -9.77 -9.33
N ASN A 27 -28.44 -10.23 -10.40
CA ASN A 27 -27.77 -10.47 -11.66
C ASN A 27 -27.18 -9.11 -12.06
N ALA A 28 -26.06 -8.75 -11.46
CA ALA A 28 -25.23 -7.68 -11.94
C ALA A 28 -24.86 -8.11 -13.35
N SER A 29 -25.40 -7.41 -14.35
CA SER A 29 -25.17 -7.73 -15.74
C SER A 29 -23.66 -7.66 -15.94
N LYS A 30 -23.02 -8.82 -16.06
CA LYS A 30 -21.60 -8.91 -16.38
C LYS A 30 -21.41 -8.15 -17.69
N LYS A 31 -20.50 -7.21 -17.70
CA LYS A 31 -20.12 -6.45 -18.90
C LYS A 31 -18.79 -6.99 -19.41
N GLU A 32 -18.64 -7.00 -20.72
CA GLU A 32 -17.32 -7.16 -21.32
C GLU A 32 -16.39 -6.05 -20.80
N TYR A 33 -15.13 -6.37 -20.65
CA TYR A 33 -14.12 -5.38 -20.25
C TYR A 33 -14.11 -4.21 -21.24
N PRO A 34 -14.14 -2.95 -20.75
CA PRO A 34 -14.22 -1.78 -21.63
C PRO A 34 -13.10 -1.75 -22.66
N GLY A 35 -13.45 -1.72 -23.93
CA GLY A 35 -12.50 -1.67 -25.04
C GLY A 35 -12.07 -3.04 -25.58
N GLY A 36 -12.66 -4.15 -25.13
CA GLY A 36 -12.38 -5.49 -25.67
C GLY A 36 -11.25 -6.22 -24.95
N LYS A 37 -10.68 -7.21 -25.60
CA LYS A 37 -9.65 -8.08 -25.02
C LYS A 37 -8.27 -7.49 -25.24
N TYR A 38 -7.53 -7.25 -24.13
CA TYR A 38 -6.17 -6.74 -24.11
C TYR A 38 -5.27 -7.66 -23.29
N TYR A 39 -3.97 -7.51 -23.54
CA TYR A 39 -2.89 -8.18 -22.80
C TYR A 39 -1.86 -7.12 -22.41
N ILE A 40 -1.21 -7.29 -21.26
CA ILE A 40 -0.07 -6.48 -20.85
C ILE A 40 1.11 -7.40 -20.61
N TRP A 41 2.23 -7.04 -21.22
CA TRP A 41 3.50 -7.72 -21.04
C TRP A 41 4.53 -6.77 -20.42
N ARG A 42 5.32 -7.32 -19.51
CA ARG A 42 6.52 -6.68 -18.97
C ARG A 42 7.74 -7.22 -19.72
N TYR A 43 8.54 -6.31 -20.27
CA TYR A 43 9.82 -6.60 -20.88
C TYR A 43 10.93 -6.07 -19.99
N THR A 44 11.89 -6.92 -19.61
CA THR A 44 13.14 -6.54 -18.95
C THR A 44 14.18 -6.23 -20.00
N LEU A 45 14.74 -5.01 -19.96
CA LEU A 45 15.72 -4.56 -20.93
C LEU A 45 17.13 -4.93 -20.49
N LYS A 46 18.03 -5.15 -21.44
CA LYS A 46 19.42 -5.56 -21.23
C LYS A 46 20.22 -4.57 -20.39
N ASP A 47 20.12 -3.30 -20.69
CA ASP A 47 20.89 -2.23 -20.07
C ASP A 47 20.22 -0.86 -20.27
N LYS A 48 20.91 0.21 -19.89
CA LYS A 48 20.47 1.60 -20.07
C LYS A 48 21.40 2.39 -20.98
N GLN A 49 22.10 1.72 -21.89
CA GLN A 49 23.02 2.36 -22.82
C GLN A 49 22.29 3.39 -23.71
N ASP A 50 23.06 4.37 -24.17
CA ASP A 50 22.56 5.49 -24.98
C ASP A 50 21.40 6.28 -24.31
N SER A 51 21.37 6.29 -22.97
CA SER A 51 20.46 7.14 -22.22
C SER A 51 20.87 8.61 -22.37
N PRO A 52 19.94 9.54 -22.62
CA PRO A 52 20.25 10.97 -22.62
C PRO A 52 20.40 11.53 -21.18
N TYR A 53 20.30 10.67 -20.19
CA TYR A 53 20.39 11.02 -18.77
C TYR A 53 21.75 10.61 -18.20
N SER A 54 22.30 11.44 -17.30
CA SER A 54 23.55 11.18 -16.58
C SER A 54 23.35 11.40 -15.09
N LEU A 55 23.98 10.58 -14.26
CA LEU A 55 23.95 10.72 -12.80
C LEU A 55 24.47 12.08 -12.31
N ASP A 56 25.28 12.77 -13.11
CA ASP A 56 25.76 14.13 -12.80
C ASP A 56 24.66 15.20 -12.88
N HIS A 57 23.54 14.91 -13.55
CA HIS A 57 22.44 15.85 -13.75
C HIS A 57 21.09 15.26 -13.31
N PRO A 58 20.96 14.80 -12.05
CA PRO A 58 19.76 14.08 -11.58
C PRO A 58 18.50 14.94 -11.57
N GLY A 59 18.62 16.25 -11.54
CA GLY A 59 17.48 17.19 -11.56
C GLY A 59 16.61 17.11 -12.84
N ARG A 60 17.02 16.34 -13.85
CA ARG A 60 16.20 16.07 -15.06
C ARG A 60 15.07 15.06 -14.82
N TRP A 61 15.15 14.24 -13.76
CA TRP A 61 14.12 13.23 -13.43
C TRP A 61 13.83 13.09 -11.94
N LEU A 62 14.64 13.69 -11.05
CA LEU A 62 14.40 13.76 -9.63
C LEU A 62 14.12 15.20 -9.23
N SER A 63 13.16 15.40 -8.32
CA SER A 63 12.92 16.71 -7.72
C SER A 63 14.10 17.15 -6.84
N HIS A 64 14.22 18.44 -6.61
CA HIS A 64 15.20 18.99 -5.66
C HIS A 64 15.08 18.32 -4.27
N LYS A 65 13.85 18.09 -3.80
CA LYS A 65 13.60 17.42 -2.51
C LYS A 65 14.09 15.98 -2.49
N SER A 66 13.97 15.23 -3.60
CA SER A 66 14.50 13.86 -3.72
C SER A 66 16.03 13.83 -3.64
N ILE A 67 16.70 14.76 -4.33
CA ILE A 67 18.15 14.89 -4.30
C ILE A 67 18.63 15.28 -2.91
N GLU A 68 17.99 16.24 -2.28
CA GLU A 68 18.31 16.73 -0.93
C GLU A 68 18.10 15.65 0.14
N ARG A 69 17.03 14.84 0.03
CA ARG A 69 16.79 13.70 0.93
C ARG A 69 17.97 12.71 0.90
N ARG A 70 18.47 12.36 -0.31
CA ARG A 70 19.64 11.48 -0.44
C ARG A 70 20.89 12.12 0.12
N ARG A 71 21.15 13.38 -0.24
CA ARG A 71 22.33 14.11 0.25
C ARG A 71 22.37 14.15 1.79
N ARG A 72 21.25 14.47 2.43
CA ARG A 72 21.12 14.52 3.89
C ARG A 72 21.43 13.18 4.56
N GLN A 73 21.12 12.08 3.88
CA GLN A 73 21.33 10.72 4.40
C GLN A 73 22.64 10.08 3.88
N GLY A 74 23.47 10.81 3.13
CA GLY A 74 24.72 10.28 2.59
C GLY A 74 24.57 9.20 1.52
N LEU A 75 23.42 9.17 0.82
CA LEU A 75 23.07 8.17 -0.19
C LEU A 75 23.48 8.63 -1.59
N ALA A 76 24.31 7.83 -2.27
CA ALA A 76 24.69 8.06 -3.65
C ALA A 76 23.60 7.63 -4.64
N LEU A 77 23.58 8.28 -5.80
CA LEU A 77 22.85 7.80 -6.98
C LEU A 77 23.65 6.68 -7.66
N ASP A 78 22.95 5.72 -8.22
CA ASP A 78 23.53 4.62 -8.98
C ASP A 78 22.81 4.40 -10.34
N SER A 79 23.24 3.39 -11.10
CA SER A 79 22.68 3.09 -12.41
C SER A 79 21.19 2.71 -12.36
N THR A 80 20.67 2.25 -11.21
CA THR A 80 19.24 1.96 -11.05
C THR A 80 18.39 3.23 -11.08
N ASP A 81 18.96 4.37 -10.68
CA ASP A 81 18.26 5.65 -10.67
C ASP A 81 18.08 6.25 -12.08
N LEU A 82 18.90 5.85 -13.07
CA LEU A 82 18.77 6.36 -14.43
C LEU A 82 17.47 5.89 -15.09
N PRO A 83 16.74 6.76 -15.81
CA PRO A 83 15.61 6.36 -16.64
C PRO A 83 15.98 5.27 -17.66
N VAL A 84 14.99 4.53 -18.09
CA VAL A 84 15.09 3.50 -19.14
C VAL A 84 15.64 4.10 -20.44
N SER A 85 16.42 3.32 -21.21
CA SER A 85 17.00 3.76 -22.49
C SER A 85 15.92 4.22 -23.48
N GLN A 86 15.97 5.50 -23.84
CA GLN A 86 15.07 6.09 -24.82
C GLN A 86 15.26 5.51 -26.23
N LYS A 87 16.45 4.98 -26.52
CA LYS A 87 16.72 4.27 -27.76
C LYS A 87 15.91 2.97 -27.84
N TYR A 88 15.90 2.19 -26.76
CA TYR A 88 15.13 0.94 -26.72
C TYR A 88 13.63 1.20 -26.75
N LEU A 89 13.13 2.24 -26.10
CA LEU A 89 11.72 2.61 -26.19
C LEU A 89 11.31 2.94 -27.62
N ARG A 90 12.10 3.79 -28.32
CA ARG A 90 11.84 4.12 -29.74
C ARG A 90 11.91 2.91 -30.65
N GLU A 91 12.84 1.98 -30.41
CA GLU A 91 12.94 0.77 -31.22
C GLU A 91 11.77 -0.17 -30.96
N LEU A 92 11.30 -0.34 -29.70
CA LEU A 92 10.09 -1.07 -29.38
C LEU A 92 8.87 -0.49 -30.12
N GLU A 93 8.68 0.83 -30.08
CA GLU A 93 7.59 1.52 -30.77
C GLU A 93 7.66 1.31 -32.28
N LYS A 94 8.85 1.43 -32.87
CA LYS A 94 9.07 1.23 -34.30
C LYS A 94 8.75 -0.20 -34.74
N GLN A 95 9.21 -1.20 -33.98
CA GLN A 95 8.97 -2.61 -34.28
C GLN A 95 7.48 -2.96 -34.10
N ALA A 96 6.86 -2.52 -33.02
CA ALA A 96 5.42 -2.71 -32.79
C ALA A 96 4.57 -2.09 -33.94
N ALA A 97 4.91 -0.87 -34.39
CA ALA A 97 4.26 -0.22 -35.51
C ALA A 97 4.48 -0.97 -36.83
N GLY A 98 5.66 -1.57 -37.03
CA GLY A 98 5.98 -2.40 -38.19
C GLY A 98 5.13 -3.68 -38.25
N ILE A 99 5.08 -4.41 -37.14
CA ILE A 99 4.30 -5.63 -36.98
C ILE A 99 2.80 -5.34 -37.16
N ALA A 100 2.28 -4.29 -36.49
CA ALA A 100 0.87 -3.91 -36.56
C ALA A 100 0.42 -3.59 -38.00
N ARG A 101 1.24 -2.91 -38.79
CA ARG A 101 0.97 -2.62 -40.22
C ARG A 101 0.91 -3.88 -41.09
N GLY A 102 1.74 -4.88 -40.81
CA GLY A 102 1.74 -6.16 -41.55
C GLY A 102 0.50 -7.04 -41.27
N ARG A 103 -0.32 -6.69 -40.29
CA ARG A 103 -1.49 -7.47 -39.84
C ARG A 103 -2.84 -6.86 -40.27
N GLU A 104 -2.97 -6.53 -41.55
CA GLU A 104 -4.08 -5.76 -42.15
C GLU A 104 -5.52 -6.22 -41.86
N LYS A 105 -5.72 -7.47 -41.39
CA LYS A 105 -7.05 -8.03 -41.16
C LYS A 105 -7.73 -7.62 -39.83
N ARG A 106 -6.99 -7.04 -38.88
CA ARG A 106 -7.49 -6.53 -37.59
C ARG A 106 -6.75 -5.26 -37.23
N ARG A 107 -7.48 -4.23 -36.75
CA ARG A 107 -6.86 -3.06 -36.16
C ARG A 107 -6.10 -3.46 -34.91
N THR A 108 -4.80 -3.66 -35.05
CA THR A 108 -3.91 -3.96 -33.93
C THR A 108 -3.58 -2.67 -33.19
N GLU A 109 -4.00 -2.61 -31.93
CA GLU A 109 -3.74 -1.50 -31.03
C GLU A 109 -2.65 -1.90 -30.04
N TRP A 110 -1.73 -0.99 -29.78
CA TRP A 110 -0.67 -1.19 -28.80
C TRP A 110 -0.24 0.15 -28.20
N THR A 111 0.30 0.11 -26.98
CA THR A 111 0.85 1.30 -26.32
C THR A 111 1.81 0.89 -25.20
N ILE A 112 2.88 1.67 -25.01
CA ILE A 112 3.68 1.63 -23.79
C ILE A 112 2.88 2.34 -22.70
N ILE A 113 2.58 1.63 -21.60
CA ILE A 113 1.78 2.14 -20.48
C ILE A 113 2.62 2.55 -19.28
N GLY A 114 3.88 2.11 -19.22
CA GLY A 114 4.77 2.46 -18.12
C GLY A 114 6.17 1.92 -18.27
N THR A 115 7.06 2.41 -17.42
CA THR A 115 8.44 1.93 -17.32
C THR A 115 8.87 1.94 -15.86
N SER A 116 9.74 1.00 -15.49
CA SER A 116 10.47 1.04 -14.22
C SER A 116 11.94 1.29 -14.48
N ARG A 117 12.47 2.36 -13.88
CA ARG A 117 13.90 2.63 -13.93
C ARG A 117 14.70 1.71 -13.00
N TRP A 118 14.13 1.35 -11.83
CA TRP A 118 14.83 0.52 -10.85
C TRP A 118 15.03 -0.91 -11.33
N HIS A 119 14.05 -1.46 -12.08
CA HIS A 119 14.12 -2.81 -12.64
C HIS A 119 14.43 -2.85 -14.13
N ASN A 120 14.59 -1.68 -14.78
CA ASN A 120 14.86 -1.54 -16.20
C ASN A 120 13.82 -2.27 -17.06
N THR A 121 12.53 -2.05 -16.75
CA THR A 121 11.40 -2.72 -17.41
C THR A 121 10.51 -1.74 -18.18
N VAL A 122 9.80 -2.29 -19.16
CA VAL A 122 8.77 -1.59 -19.95
C VAL A 122 7.49 -2.41 -19.91
N LEU A 123 6.37 -1.76 -19.63
CA LEU A 123 5.04 -2.34 -19.76
C LEU A 123 4.42 -1.94 -21.09
N MET A 124 4.00 -2.93 -21.85
CA MET A 124 3.30 -2.71 -23.11
C MET A 124 1.96 -3.42 -23.13
N ARG A 125 0.93 -2.70 -23.55
CA ARG A 125 -0.44 -3.21 -23.73
C ARG A 125 -0.74 -3.38 -25.21
N SER A 126 -1.40 -4.48 -25.60
CA SER A 126 -1.93 -4.69 -26.94
C SER A 126 -3.21 -5.55 -26.91
N ASN A 127 -4.07 -5.37 -27.90
CA ASN A 127 -5.19 -6.28 -28.19
C ASN A 127 -4.77 -7.50 -29.03
N ASP A 128 -3.50 -7.57 -29.43
CA ASP A 128 -2.91 -8.68 -30.18
C ASP A 128 -1.73 -9.29 -29.39
N VAL A 129 -1.95 -10.46 -28.78
CA VAL A 129 -0.95 -11.14 -27.99
C VAL A 129 0.29 -11.53 -28.82
N ARG A 130 0.09 -11.89 -30.12
CA ARG A 130 1.21 -12.28 -31.00
C ARG A 130 2.13 -11.12 -31.31
N LEU A 131 1.63 -9.87 -31.34
CA LEU A 131 2.51 -8.69 -31.43
C LEU A 131 3.43 -8.63 -30.23
N LEU A 132 2.90 -8.88 -29.02
CA LEU A 132 3.68 -8.87 -27.79
C LEU A 132 4.69 -10.03 -27.75
N GLU A 133 4.32 -11.20 -28.27
CA GLU A 133 5.22 -12.36 -28.42
C GLU A 133 6.36 -12.07 -29.40
N ASP A 134 6.07 -11.52 -30.59
CA ASP A 134 7.09 -11.20 -31.60
C ASP A 134 8.15 -10.19 -31.09
N LEU A 135 7.75 -9.28 -30.19
CA LEU A 135 8.67 -8.31 -29.59
C LEU A 135 9.69 -8.94 -28.64
N THR A 136 9.46 -10.17 -28.16
CA THR A 136 10.41 -10.88 -27.28
C THR A 136 11.72 -11.22 -27.97
N GLU A 137 11.71 -11.33 -29.29
CA GLU A 137 12.88 -11.67 -30.11
C GLU A 137 13.86 -10.50 -30.28
N LEU A 138 13.53 -9.31 -29.80
CA LEU A 138 14.41 -8.16 -29.93
C LEU A 138 15.69 -8.32 -29.07
N PRO A 139 16.88 -8.03 -29.63
CA PRO A 139 18.18 -8.39 -29.03
C PRO A 139 18.46 -7.66 -27.68
N PHE A 140 17.69 -6.67 -27.34
CA PHE A 140 17.79 -5.94 -26.07
C PHE A 140 16.74 -6.34 -25.04
N ILE A 141 15.87 -7.29 -25.36
CA ILE A 141 14.92 -7.90 -24.39
C ILE A 141 15.61 -9.12 -23.76
N MET A 142 15.74 -9.08 -22.44
CA MET A 142 16.35 -10.17 -21.67
C MET A 142 15.33 -11.15 -21.13
N GLU A 143 14.14 -10.64 -20.77
CA GLU A 143 13.02 -11.41 -20.24
C GLU A 143 11.74 -10.73 -20.67
N ALA A 144 10.73 -11.52 -20.99
CA ALA A 144 9.39 -11.07 -21.27
C ALA A 144 8.38 -11.93 -20.53
N ARG A 145 7.39 -11.30 -19.93
CA ARG A 145 6.36 -11.98 -19.15
C ARG A 145 5.01 -11.31 -19.37
N GLN A 146 3.98 -12.12 -19.64
CA GLN A 146 2.61 -11.64 -19.54
C GLN A 146 2.29 -11.38 -18.07
N VAL A 147 1.82 -10.16 -17.77
CA VAL A 147 1.51 -9.73 -16.42
C VAL A 147 0.03 -9.41 -16.22
N TRP A 148 -0.72 -9.29 -17.32
CA TRP A 148 -2.16 -9.05 -17.28
C TRP A 148 -2.85 -9.49 -18.56
N GLN A 149 -4.11 -9.90 -18.41
CA GLN A 149 -5.05 -10.04 -19.52
C GLN A 149 -6.45 -9.59 -19.10
N SER A 150 -7.21 -9.05 -20.05
CA SER A 150 -8.60 -8.65 -19.78
C SER A 150 -9.41 -9.83 -19.27
N PRO A 151 -10.13 -9.68 -18.16
CA PRO A 151 -11.10 -10.66 -17.73
C PRO A 151 -12.22 -10.79 -18.76
N ASP A 152 -12.87 -11.95 -18.83
CA ASP A 152 -13.99 -12.17 -19.76
C ASP A 152 -15.19 -11.28 -19.43
N SER A 153 -15.32 -10.88 -18.17
CA SER A 153 -16.36 -9.97 -17.71
C SER A 153 -15.90 -9.23 -16.46
N ILE A 154 -16.38 -8.01 -16.27
CA ILE A 154 -16.20 -7.22 -15.05
C ILE A 154 -17.53 -7.03 -14.33
N GLU A 155 -17.47 -6.94 -13.00
CA GLU A 155 -18.61 -6.47 -12.23
C GLU A 155 -18.85 -4.98 -12.51
N ARG A 156 -20.10 -4.56 -12.43
CA ARG A 156 -20.43 -3.14 -12.57
C ARG A 156 -19.71 -2.38 -11.47
N GLY A 157 -18.93 -1.37 -11.84
CA GLY A 157 -18.29 -0.47 -10.88
C GLY A 157 -19.29 0.06 -9.86
N GLN A 158 -18.84 0.28 -8.64
CA GLN A 158 -19.69 0.73 -7.54
C GLN A 158 -20.46 2.00 -7.91
N ALA A 159 -21.72 2.07 -7.53
CA ALA A 159 -22.52 3.28 -7.71
C ALA A 159 -21.87 4.44 -6.93
N LYS A 160 -22.02 5.68 -7.46
CA LYS A 160 -21.57 6.88 -6.74
C LYS A 160 -22.10 6.84 -5.30
N VAL A 161 -21.19 6.77 -4.34
CA VAL A 161 -21.53 6.88 -2.94
C VAL A 161 -21.68 8.36 -2.59
N LYS A 162 -22.84 8.76 -2.06
CA LYS A 162 -23.04 10.14 -1.58
C LYS A 162 -22.29 10.35 -0.26
N VAL A 163 -21.64 11.48 -0.14
CA VAL A 163 -21.16 11.97 1.16
C VAL A 163 -22.38 12.25 2.03
N HIS A 164 -22.33 11.87 3.28
CA HIS A 164 -23.42 12.09 4.23
C HIS A 164 -23.46 13.57 4.63
N ASP A 165 -24.63 14.19 4.57
CA ASP A 165 -24.81 15.63 4.82
C ASP A 165 -24.81 16.00 6.34
N GLY A 166 -24.44 15.10 7.20
CA GLY A 166 -24.41 15.32 8.65
C GLY A 166 -23.63 14.25 9.40
N TRP A 167 -23.36 14.53 10.66
CA TRP A 167 -22.72 13.60 11.57
C TRP A 167 -23.66 12.44 11.94
N ASN A 168 -23.17 11.23 11.91
CA ASN A 168 -23.92 10.10 12.45
C ASN A 168 -23.77 10.03 13.98
N PRO A 169 -24.54 9.18 14.72
CA PRO A 169 -24.43 9.08 16.17
C PRO A 169 -23.04 8.68 16.69
N TRP A 170 -22.19 8.09 15.84
CA TRP A 170 -20.82 7.72 16.15
C TRP A 170 -19.84 8.89 16.06
N ASP A 171 -20.26 9.99 15.38
CA ASP A 171 -19.50 11.22 15.25
C ASP A 171 -19.64 12.12 16.49
N SER A 172 -20.16 11.59 17.59
CA SER A 172 -20.36 12.36 18.81
C SER A 172 -19.05 12.90 19.36
N ILE A 173 -19.06 14.18 19.75
CA ILE A 173 -17.98 14.84 20.46
C ILE A 173 -17.67 14.07 21.73
N ARG A 174 -16.43 13.59 21.89
CA ARG A 174 -15.98 12.84 23.07
C ARG A 174 -15.24 13.69 24.11
N GLY A 175 -15.28 15.01 23.96
CA GLY A 175 -14.71 15.95 24.92
C GLY A 175 -13.17 16.02 24.94
N GLU A 176 -12.46 15.10 24.31
CA GLU A 176 -11.00 15.04 24.29
C GLU A 176 -10.45 15.29 22.88
N TYR A 177 -9.26 15.87 22.77
CA TYR A 177 -8.67 16.35 21.51
C TYR A 177 -8.69 15.32 20.39
N TYR A 178 -8.32 14.06 20.67
CA TYR A 178 -8.24 13.01 19.63
C TYR A 178 -9.58 12.38 19.27
N GLY A 179 -10.62 12.60 20.08
CA GLY A 179 -11.94 11.99 19.84
C GLY A 179 -11.87 10.48 19.69
N ASN A 180 -12.41 9.96 18.58
CA ASN A 180 -12.39 8.53 18.26
C ASN A 180 -10.98 7.98 17.93
N GLY A 181 -10.01 8.84 17.63
CA GLY A 181 -8.62 8.45 17.32
C GLY A 181 -7.73 8.23 18.54
N ARG A 182 -8.24 8.45 19.77
CA ARG A 182 -7.45 8.43 21.00
C ARG A 182 -6.69 7.13 21.23
N ASP A 183 -7.38 6.01 21.22
CA ASP A 183 -6.79 4.72 21.56
C ASP A 183 -5.65 4.33 20.61
N GLN A 184 -5.79 4.66 19.33
CA GLN A 184 -4.79 4.31 18.30
C GLN A 184 -3.53 5.17 18.39
N ILE A 185 -3.58 6.41 18.82
CA ILE A 185 -2.39 7.25 19.00
C ILE A 185 -1.75 7.07 20.39
N GLU A 186 -2.56 6.92 21.44
CA GLU A 186 -2.06 6.76 22.81
C GLU A 186 -1.40 5.40 23.05
N MET A 187 -1.90 4.33 22.40
CA MET A 187 -1.28 3.00 22.46
C MET A 187 0.21 3.05 22.13
N LEU A 188 0.59 3.91 21.19
CA LEU A 188 1.94 4.08 20.67
C LEU A 188 2.71 5.24 21.34
N ASN A 189 2.11 5.91 22.34
CA ASN A 189 2.61 7.13 22.96
C ASN A 189 2.85 8.30 21.98
N GLY A 190 2.18 8.29 20.82
CA GLY A 190 2.31 9.29 19.77
C GLY A 190 1.78 10.66 20.17
N HIS A 191 0.72 10.72 21.03
CA HIS A 191 0.18 11.96 21.57
C HIS A 191 1.24 12.83 22.25
N ARG A 192 2.30 12.22 22.82
CA ARG A 192 3.40 12.96 23.46
C ARG A 192 4.26 13.72 22.47
N LEU A 193 4.44 13.20 21.23
CA LEU A 193 5.10 13.94 20.15
C LEU A 193 4.24 15.14 19.71
N HIS A 194 2.92 14.95 19.59
CA HIS A 194 2.01 16.04 19.26
C HIS A 194 2.03 17.14 20.32
N ASN A 195 2.11 16.79 21.62
CA ASN A 195 2.15 17.75 22.73
C ASN A 195 3.39 18.67 22.69
N ILE A 196 4.47 18.23 22.05
CA ILE A 196 5.69 19.04 21.84
C ILE A 196 5.79 19.64 20.43
N GLY A 197 4.69 19.61 19.65
CA GLY A 197 4.57 20.27 18.35
C GLY A 197 4.96 19.42 17.13
N HIS A 198 5.27 18.13 17.31
CA HIS A 198 5.61 17.23 16.18
C HIS A 198 4.37 16.46 15.71
N LYS A 199 3.71 16.99 14.67
CA LYS A 199 2.47 16.46 14.06
C LYS A 199 2.63 16.10 12.58
N GLY A 200 3.88 15.88 12.14
CA GLY A 200 4.22 15.54 10.76
C GLY A 200 4.51 16.75 9.86
N SER A 201 4.55 17.97 10.40
CA SER A 201 4.81 19.17 9.62
C SER A 201 6.14 19.09 8.87
N GLY A 202 6.17 19.49 7.59
CA GLY A 202 7.35 19.39 6.72
C GLY A 202 7.56 18.01 6.07
N MET A 203 7.01 16.95 6.65
CA MET A 203 7.13 15.59 6.11
C MET A 203 6.13 15.35 4.96
N THR A 204 6.50 14.48 4.04
CA THR A 204 5.64 14.08 2.91
C THR A 204 5.43 12.59 2.90
N ILE A 205 4.17 12.15 2.93
CA ILE A 205 3.76 10.76 2.90
C ILE A 205 3.08 10.46 1.56
N ALA A 206 3.50 9.40 0.86
CA ALA A 206 2.72 8.84 -0.24
C ALA A 206 1.86 7.70 0.30
N VAL A 207 0.57 7.74 -0.01
CA VAL A 207 -0.38 6.66 0.27
C VAL A 207 -0.58 5.88 -1.01
N LEU A 208 -0.15 4.62 -1.03
CA LEU A 208 -0.32 3.68 -2.13
C LEU A 208 -1.51 2.78 -1.82
N ASP A 209 -2.55 2.84 -2.66
CA ASP A 209 -3.83 2.17 -2.39
C ASP A 209 -4.64 1.90 -3.68
N GLY A 210 -5.75 1.18 -3.56
CA GLY A 210 -6.66 0.86 -4.65
C GLY A 210 -7.62 1.99 -5.03
N GLY A 211 -7.84 2.98 -4.16
CA GLY A 211 -8.74 4.10 -4.44
C GLY A 211 -8.96 5.02 -3.26
N PHE A 212 -9.46 6.23 -3.54
CA PHE A 212 -9.61 7.33 -2.58
C PHE A 212 -11.00 7.99 -2.70
N GLN A 213 -12.04 7.17 -2.60
CA GLN A 213 -13.41 7.60 -2.84
C GLN A 213 -13.80 8.82 -2.02
N ASN A 214 -14.27 9.86 -2.71
CA ASN A 214 -14.76 11.12 -2.15
C ASN A 214 -13.76 11.92 -1.28
N CYS A 215 -12.46 11.62 -1.30
CA CYS A 215 -11.48 12.43 -0.58
C CYS A 215 -11.51 13.91 -0.97
N ASP A 216 -11.90 14.22 -2.21
CA ASP A 216 -12.10 15.58 -2.73
C ASP A 216 -13.35 16.28 -2.18
N LEU A 217 -14.31 15.54 -1.65
CA LEU A 217 -15.61 16.04 -1.19
C LEU A 217 -15.78 16.02 0.34
N ILE A 218 -15.12 15.10 1.03
CA ILE A 218 -15.28 14.91 2.47
C ILE A 218 -14.68 16.10 3.23
N PRO A 219 -15.46 16.81 4.09
CA PRO A 219 -15.03 18.05 4.71
C PRO A 219 -13.72 17.97 5.51
N VAL A 220 -13.47 16.87 6.20
CA VAL A 220 -12.26 16.70 7.02
C VAL A 220 -10.98 16.75 6.17
N PHE A 221 -11.04 16.34 4.90
CA PHE A 221 -9.89 16.36 3.99
C PHE A 221 -9.71 17.70 3.26
N GLN A 222 -10.67 18.63 3.34
CA GLN A 222 -10.53 19.95 2.72
C GLN A 222 -9.38 20.78 3.32
N LYS A 223 -8.99 20.47 4.55
CA LYS A 223 -7.85 21.08 5.25
C LYS A 223 -6.56 20.26 5.14
N THR A 224 -6.63 19.07 4.60
CA THR A 224 -5.46 18.18 4.43
C THR A 224 -4.58 18.70 3.28
N ASN A 225 -3.29 18.75 3.51
CA ASN A 225 -2.34 19.18 2.50
C ASN A 225 -2.06 18.06 1.48
N ILE A 226 -2.98 17.85 0.55
CA ILE A 226 -2.82 16.90 -0.56
C ILE A 226 -2.05 17.61 -1.68
N LEU A 227 -0.81 17.18 -1.93
CA LEU A 227 0.07 17.73 -2.95
C LEU A 227 -0.37 17.38 -4.37
N GLY A 228 -1.04 16.26 -4.53
CA GLY A 228 -1.59 15.78 -5.79
C GLY A 228 -1.99 14.32 -5.73
N VAL A 229 -2.52 13.87 -6.86
CA VAL A 229 -2.98 12.49 -7.06
C VAL A 229 -2.39 11.92 -8.34
N LYS A 230 -2.19 10.61 -8.39
CA LYS A 230 -1.80 9.92 -9.62
C LYS A 230 -2.38 8.52 -9.68
N ASP A 231 -2.92 8.17 -10.86
CA ASP A 231 -3.47 6.86 -11.16
C ASP A 231 -2.49 6.09 -12.06
N PHE A 232 -1.99 4.96 -11.58
CA PHE A 232 -1.08 4.08 -12.33
C PHE A 232 -1.81 2.95 -13.03
N VAL A 233 -3.05 2.67 -12.62
CA VAL A 233 -3.94 1.68 -13.24
C VAL A 233 -4.57 2.27 -14.50
N TYR A 234 -5.15 3.47 -14.37
CA TYR A 234 -5.77 4.20 -15.47
C TYR A 234 -5.21 5.64 -15.54
N PRO A 235 -4.03 5.85 -16.15
CA PRO A 235 -3.33 7.14 -16.12
C PRO A 235 -4.14 8.34 -16.65
N ASN A 236 -5.13 8.08 -17.50
CA ASN A 236 -6.00 9.11 -18.08
C ASN A 236 -7.40 9.14 -17.43
N SER A 237 -7.56 8.50 -16.26
CA SER A 237 -8.85 8.48 -15.56
C SER A 237 -9.25 9.87 -15.09
N THR A 238 -10.51 10.24 -15.33
CA THR A 238 -11.16 11.40 -14.72
C THR A 238 -11.93 11.00 -13.45
N HIS A 239 -11.77 9.77 -12.98
CA HIS A 239 -12.61 9.17 -11.94
C HIS A 239 -11.81 8.72 -10.72
N PHE A 240 -10.62 9.27 -10.50
CA PHE A 240 -9.72 8.92 -9.39
C PHE A 240 -10.44 8.82 -8.02
N TYR A 241 -11.34 9.75 -7.73
CA TYR A 241 -12.10 9.79 -6.48
C TYR A 241 -13.43 9.00 -6.51
N ARG A 242 -13.59 8.07 -7.42
CA ARG A 242 -14.82 7.23 -7.55
C ARG A 242 -14.57 5.75 -7.32
N GLU A 243 -13.32 5.40 -7.11
CA GLU A 243 -12.91 4.02 -6.84
C GLU A 243 -13.22 3.62 -5.38
N THR A 244 -12.65 2.54 -4.87
CA THR A 244 -12.88 2.10 -3.49
C THR A 244 -12.59 3.18 -2.45
N ASP A 245 -13.23 3.10 -1.26
CA ASP A 245 -12.97 3.98 -0.12
C ASP A 245 -11.85 3.47 0.80
N HIS A 246 -11.15 2.39 0.41
CA HIS A 246 -10.12 1.80 1.25
C HIS A 246 -8.98 2.81 1.54
N GLY A 247 -8.43 3.46 0.53
CA GLY A 247 -7.42 4.50 0.71
C GLY A 247 -7.93 5.77 1.41
N THR A 248 -9.25 6.06 1.33
CA THR A 248 -9.89 7.13 2.10
C THR A 248 -9.82 6.83 3.59
N LYS A 249 -10.15 5.59 3.99
CA LYS A 249 -10.03 5.10 5.37
C LYS A 249 -8.58 5.14 5.85
N VAL A 250 -7.64 4.65 5.03
CA VAL A 250 -6.19 4.66 5.30
C VAL A 250 -5.70 6.09 5.51
N LEU A 251 -6.03 7.01 4.60
CA LEU A 251 -5.66 8.42 4.73
C LEU A 251 -6.21 9.04 6.03
N SER A 252 -7.44 8.70 6.41
CA SER A 252 -8.09 9.27 7.59
C SER A 252 -7.36 8.95 8.89
N ALA A 253 -6.74 7.77 8.99
CA ALA A 253 -5.98 7.37 10.17
C ALA A 253 -4.75 8.26 10.43
N MET A 254 -4.23 8.90 9.39
CA MET A 254 -3.09 9.82 9.45
C MET A 254 -3.51 11.28 9.41
N ALA A 255 -4.33 11.65 8.44
CA ALA A 255 -4.55 13.03 8.01
C ALA A 255 -5.77 13.72 8.62
N ALA A 256 -6.72 12.98 9.20
CA ALA A 256 -7.88 13.57 9.82
C ALA A 256 -7.46 14.63 10.86
N ASN A 257 -8.10 15.80 10.84
CA ASN A 257 -7.80 16.88 11.77
C ASN A 257 -9.09 17.59 12.20
N GLU A 258 -9.95 16.84 12.87
CA GLU A 258 -11.19 17.34 13.44
C GLU A 258 -11.18 17.09 14.96
N PRO A 259 -10.65 18.06 15.74
CA PRO A 259 -10.55 17.92 17.21
C PRO A 259 -11.88 17.51 17.85
N GLN A 260 -11.80 16.63 18.86
CA GLN A 260 -12.91 16.04 19.59
C GLN A 260 -13.74 15.01 18.80
N ILE A 261 -13.52 14.86 17.50
CA ILE A 261 -14.19 13.90 16.62
C ILE A 261 -13.24 12.81 16.18
N LEU A 262 -12.23 13.15 15.39
CA LEU A 262 -11.14 12.27 14.97
C LEU A 262 -9.91 13.10 14.59
N VAL A 263 -8.80 12.89 15.29
CA VAL A 263 -7.50 13.40 14.89
C VAL A 263 -6.59 12.23 14.59
N GLY A 264 -6.05 12.24 13.37
CA GLY A 264 -5.10 11.23 12.89
C GLY A 264 -3.70 11.43 13.46
N THR A 265 -2.79 10.55 13.06
CA THR A 265 -1.46 10.46 13.65
C THR A 265 -0.44 11.42 13.05
N SER A 266 -0.74 12.07 11.91
CA SER A 266 0.11 13.11 11.29
C SER A 266 -0.71 14.18 10.56
N PRO A 267 -1.58 14.92 11.29
CA PRO A 267 -2.56 15.83 10.68
C PRO A 267 -1.92 17.04 9.98
N GLU A 268 -0.65 17.31 10.19
CA GLU A 268 0.09 18.41 9.56
C GLU A 268 1.06 17.96 8.45
N ALA A 269 1.10 16.66 8.14
CA ALA A 269 1.91 16.15 7.04
C ALA A 269 1.32 16.52 5.66
N ARG A 270 2.13 16.36 4.63
CA ARG A 270 1.73 16.53 3.22
C ARG A 270 1.54 15.16 2.58
N TYR A 271 0.57 15.02 1.68
CA TYR A 271 0.18 13.74 1.14
C TYR A 271 0.20 13.71 -0.38
N TRP A 272 0.74 12.62 -0.96
CA TRP A 272 0.47 12.18 -2.31
C TRP A 272 -0.49 10.99 -2.25
N LEU A 273 -1.55 10.99 -3.07
CA LEU A 273 -2.48 9.86 -3.17
C LEU A 273 -2.19 9.13 -4.49
N LEU A 274 -1.74 7.89 -4.40
CA LEU A 274 -1.25 7.12 -5.54
C LEU A 274 -2.07 5.83 -5.67
N ARG A 275 -2.91 5.76 -6.73
CA ARG A 275 -3.66 4.55 -7.02
C ARG A 275 -2.79 3.59 -7.82
N CYS A 276 -2.59 2.38 -7.30
CA CYS A 276 -1.76 1.35 -7.92
C CYS A 276 -2.33 -0.08 -7.83
N GLU A 277 -3.62 -0.22 -7.48
CA GLU A 277 -4.33 -1.50 -7.43
C GLU A 277 -5.65 -1.39 -8.21
N ASP A 278 -5.99 -2.44 -8.97
CA ASP A 278 -7.25 -2.55 -9.71
C ASP A 278 -8.24 -3.44 -8.96
N GLN A 279 -9.28 -2.87 -8.42
CA GLN A 279 -10.34 -3.59 -7.71
C GLN A 279 -11.15 -4.59 -8.57
N GLN A 280 -10.90 -4.61 -9.89
CA GLN A 280 -11.61 -5.50 -10.82
C GLN A 280 -10.83 -6.80 -11.11
N THR A 281 -9.53 -6.78 -10.88
CA THR A 281 -8.63 -7.91 -11.16
C THR A 281 -7.52 -7.97 -10.12
N GLU A 282 -7.06 -9.17 -9.80
CA GLU A 282 -5.86 -9.41 -9.00
C GLU A 282 -4.84 -10.07 -9.90
N GLN A 283 -3.95 -9.30 -10.55
CA GLN A 283 -3.00 -9.82 -11.52
C GLN A 283 -1.58 -9.26 -11.32
N PRO A 284 -0.52 -9.95 -11.77
CA PRO A 284 0.88 -9.54 -11.52
C PRO A 284 1.26 -8.12 -11.96
N VAL A 285 0.49 -7.49 -12.85
CA VAL A 285 0.72 -6.10 -13.27
C VAL A 285 0.60 -5.10 -12.11
N GLU A 286 -0.10 -5.45 -11.05
CA GLU A 286 -0.24 -4.57 -9.87
C GLU A 286 1.08 -4.37 -9.13
N GLU A 287 1.96 -5.36 -9.17
CA GLU A 287 3.34 -5.18 -8.69
C GLU A 287 4.10 -4.11 -9.51
N ASP A 288 3.85 -4.06 -10.82
CA ASP A 288 4.43 -3.03 -11.70
C ASP A 288 3.84 -1.66 -11.42
N TYR A 289 2.52 -1.57 -11.22
CA TYR A 289 1.86 -0.30 -10.85
C TYR A 289 2.36 0.21 -9.50
N TRP A 290 2.49 -0.68 -8.52
CA TRP A 290 3.06 -0.34 -7.21
C TRP A 290 4.51 0.13 -7.33
N THR A 291 5.32 -0.56 -8.13
CA THR A 291 6.71 -0.19 -8.41
C THR A 291 6.81 1.20 -9.05
N MET A 292 5.98 1.49 -10.06
CA MET A 292 5.93 2.81 -10.69
C MET A 292 5.46 3.90 -9.72
N ALA A 293 4.53 3.58 -8.82
CA ALA A 293 4.06 4.49 -7.77
C ALA A 293 5.18 4.80 -6.77
N ALA A 294 5.95 3.79 -6.33
CA ALA A 294 7.10 3.96 -5.45
C ALA A 294 8.21 4.79 -6.12
N GLU A 295 8.51 4.56 -7.39
CA GLU A 295 9.47 5.35 -8.15
C GLU A 295 9.01 6.80 -8.38
N PHE A 296 7.72 7.01 -8.56
CA PHE A 296 7.15 8.36 -8.61
C PHE A 296 7.30 9.06 -7.25
N ALA A 297 6.96 8.37 -6.16
CA ALA A 297 7.13 8.90 -4.80
C ALA A 297 8.58 9.29 -4.52
N ASP A 298 9.54 8.46 -4.96
CA ASP A 298 10.96 8.78 -4.91
C ASP A 298 11.30 10.05 -5.68
N SER A 299 10.87 10.14 -6.93
CA SER A 299 11.13 11.31 -7.79
C SER A 299 10.49 12.58 -7.26
N ALA A 300 9.29 12.49 -6.68
CA ALA A 300 8.57 13.61 -6.08
C ALA A 300 9.18 14.08 -4.75
N GLY A 301 10.11 13.33 -4.17
CA GLY A 301 10.78 13.68 -2.92
C GLY A 301 9.94 13.35 -1.69
N VAL A 302 9.20 12.26 -1.72
CA VAL A 302 8.46 11.70 -0.59
C VAL A 302 9.42 11.17 0.47
N ASP A 303 9.10 11.34 1.73
CA ASP A 303 9.91 10.85 2.85
C ASP A 303 9.45 9.45 3.29
N ILE A 304 8.13 9.20 3.25
CA ILE A 304 7.49 8.00 3.79
C ILE A 304 6.49 7.47 2.78
N ILE A 305 6.45 6.16 2.59
CA ILE A 305 5.38 5.46 1.87
C ILE A 305 4.56 4.66 2.87
N SER A 306 3.24 4.87 2.89
CA SER A 306 2.25 4.03 3.56
C SER A 306 1.55 3.17 2.53
N SER A 307 1.74 1.84 2.60
CA SER A 307 1.16 0.88 1.67
C SER A 307 0.34 -0.15 2.45
N SER A 308 -0.96 -0.14 2.21
CA SER A 308 -1.90 -1.08 2.84
C SER A 308 -2.32 -2.19 1.88
N LEU A 309 -1.40 -2.60 1.01
CA LEU A 309 -1.56 -3.58 -0.06
C LEU A 309 -0.72 -4.82 0.18
N GLY A 310 -1.12 -5.93 -0.44
CA GLY A 310 -0.33 -7.16 -0.35
C GLY A 310 -0.89 -8.31 -1.16
N TYR A 311 -0.01 -9.01 -1.87
CA TYR A 311 -0.32 -10.06 -2.85
C TYR A 311 0.24 -11.42 -2.41
N ASN A 312 -0.38 -12.51 -2.87
CA ASN A 312 0.14 -13.88 -2.75
C ASN A 312 -0.40 -14.82 -3.84
N GLU A 313 -1.64 -14.64 -4.25
CA GLU A 313 -2.33 -15.40 -5.30
C GLU A 313 -2.93 -14.43 -6.30
N TYR A 314 -2.98 -14.81 -7.56
CA TYR A 314 -3.49 -14.00 -8.65
C TYR A 314 -4.62 -14.71 -9.40
N ASP A 315 -5.43 -13.94 -10.11
CA ASP A 315 -6.46 -14.45 -10.99
C ASP A 315 -5.87 -15.47 -11.98
N ASN A 316 -6.59 -16.57 -12.20
CA ASN A 316 -6.15 -17.66 -13.07
C ASN A 316 -4.78 -18.29 -12.68
N HIS A 317 -4.33 -18.09 -11.44
CA HIS A 317 -3.06 -18.62 -10.93
C HIS A 317 -1.84 -18.19 -11.76
N LEU A 318 -1.93 -17.05 -12.42
CA LEU A 318 -0.86 -16.51 -13.26
C LEU A 318 0.25 -15.88 -12.39
N GLY A 319 1.13 -16.74 -11.90
CA GLY A 319 2.31 -16.29 -11.15
C GLY A 319 2.11 -16.26 -9.65
N ASP A 320 1.21 -17.08 -9.10
CA ASP A 320 1.03 -17.28 -7.67
C ASP A 320 2.35 -17.53 -6.95
N TYR A 321 2.48 -16.91 -5.80
CA TYR A 321 3.62 -17.10 -4.94
C TYR A 321 3.45 -18.29 -3.99
N ARG A 322 4.56 -18.80 -3.53
CA ARG A 322 4.65 -19.87 -2.54
C ARG A 322 5.35 -19.36 -1.29
N LEU A 323 5.16 -20.06 -0.17
CA LEU A 323 5.80 -19.69 1.10
C LEU A 323 7.33 -19.57 1.00
N ARG A 324 7.96 -20.36 0.15
CA ARG A 324 9.42 -20.30 -0.10
C ARG A 324 9.87 -19.00 -0.77
N ASP A 325 8.95 -18.25 -1.38
CA ASP A 325 9.24 -17.00 -2.11
C ASP A 325 9.20 -15.78 -1.19
N LEU A 326 8.83 -15.97 0.11
CA LEU A 326 8.84 -14.93 1.16
C LEU A 326 10.28 -14.61 1.61
N ASP A 327 11.11 -14.12 0.71
CA ASP A 327 12.54 -13.91 0.94
C ASP A 327 12.99 -12.45 0.75
N GLY A 328 12.07 -11.55 0.42
CA GLY A 328 12.33 -10.14 0.12
C GLY A 328 12.99 -9.89 -1.25
N LYS A 329 13.14 -10.93 -2.09
CA LYS A 329 13.91 -10.89 -3.35
C LYS A 329 13.18 -11.49 -4.54
N THR A 330 12.34 -12.51 -4.33
CA THR A 330 11.67 -13.24 -5.43
C THR A 330 10.58 -12.38 -6.06
N ALA A 331 9.66 -11.80 -5.28
CA ALA A 331 8.61 -10.93 -5.81
C ALA A 331 9.18 -9.59 -6.31
N LEU A 332 8.65 -9.10 -7.44
CA LEU A 332 9.05 -7.79 -7.99
C LEU A 332 8.79 -6.68 -6.97
N ILE A 333 7.61 -6.69 -6.37
CA ILE A 333 7.21 -5.70 -5.39
C ILE A 333 8.10 -5.74 -4.13
N SER A 334 8.54 -6.92 -3.67
CA SER A 334 9.44 -7.06 -2.52
C SER A 334 10.86 -6.57 -2.82
N ARG A 335 11.36 -6.82 -4.03
CA ARG A 335 12.64 -6.22 -4.49
C ARG A 335 12.56 -4.70 -4.50
N THR A 336 11.48 -4.15 -5.05
CA THR A 336 11.24 -2.69 -5.06
C THR A 336 11.18 -2.13 -3.65
N ALA A 337 10.41 -2.77 -2.77
CA ALA A 337 10.26 -2.37 -1.37
C ALA A 337 11.60 -2.35 -0.62
N SER A 338 12.43 -3.37 -0.84
CA SER A 338 13.76 -3.47 -0.22
C SER A 338 14.76 -2.40 -0.70
N MET A 339 14.51 -1.75 -1.84
CA MET A 339 15.35 -0.66 -2.33
C MET A 339 15.08 0.68 -1.64
N LEU A 340 13.89 0.88 -1.05
CA LEU A 340 13.40 2.20 -0.64
C LEU A 340 14.26 2.86 0.45
N ALA A 341 14.71 2.12 1.45
CA ALA A 341 15.60 2.66 2.49
C ALA A 341 16.93 3.14 1.90
N GLY A 342 17.48 2.43 0.92
CA GLY A 342 18.64 2.85 0.13
C GLY A 342 18.41 4.09 -0.74
N LYS A 343 17.15 4.45 -0.99
CA LYS A 343 16.76 5.72 -1.63
C LYS A 343 16.39 6.80 -0.61
N GLY A 344 16.48 6.49 0.69
CA GLY A 344 16.21 7.40 1.81
C GLY A 344 14.72 7.53 2.15
N ILE A 345 13.90 6.56 1.80
CA ILE A 345 12.45 6.51 2.05
C ILE A 345 12.16 5.40 3.05
N ILE A 346 11.29 5.67 4.02
CA ILE A 346 10.76 4.63 4.92
C ILE A 346 9.46 4.09 4.33
N LEU A 347 9.43 2.80 4.04
CA LEU A 347 8.20 2.09 3.70
C LEU A 347 7.58 1.50 4.97
N ILE A 348 6.31 1.81 5.19
CA ILE A 348 5.46 1.15 6.16
C ILE A 348 4.42 0.35 5.39
N ASN A 349 4.45 -0.99 5.54
CA ASN A 349 3.56 -1.90 4.80
C ASN A 349 2.76 -2.80 5.72
N SER A 350 1.53 -3.11 5.33
CA SER A 350 0.66 -4.03 6.08
C SER A 350 1.20 -5.47 6.04
N ALA A 351 1.02 -6.21 7.14
CA ALA A 351 1.42 -7.62 7.21
C ALA A 351 0.52 -8.55 6.36
N GLY A 352 -0.67 -8.08 5.98
CA GLY A 352 -1.70 -8.87 5.32
C GLY A 352 -2.72 -9.45 6.29
N ASN A 353 -3.87 -9.89 5.75
CA ASN A 353 -5.04 -10.30 6.52
C ASN A 353 -5.41 -11.78 6.33
N LEU A 354 -4.44 -12.62 5.95
CA LEU A 354 -4.65 -14.02 5.63
C LEU A 354 -4.35 -14.99 6.78
N GLY A 355 -4.18 -14.48 8.01
CA GLY A 355 -3.84 -15.28 9.20
C GLY A 355 -4.81 -16.42 9.52
N MET A 356 -6.09 -16.27 9.19
CA MET A 356 -7.12 -17.30 9.38
C MET A 356 -7.30 -18.22 8.17
N GLY A 357 -6.74 -17.84 7.02
CA GLY A 357 -6.81 -18.62 5.77
C GLY A 357 -5.73 -19.69 5.66
N PRO A 358 -5.68 -20.39 4.53
CA PRO A 358 -4.65 -21.42 4.27
C PRO A 358 -3.22 -20.88 4.24
N TRP A 359 -3.04 -19.62 3.77
CA TRP A 359 -1.75 -18.97 3.65
C TRP A 359 -1.09 -18.69 5.01
N LYS A 360 -1.83 -18.13 5.96
CA LYS A 360 -1.43 -17.80 7.35
C LYS A 360 -0.27 -16.84 7.51
N LYS A 361 0.51 -16.61 6.49
CA LYS A 361 1.73 -15.82 6.50
C LYS A 361 1.48 -14.37 6.08
N ILE A 362 2.52 -13.57 6.25
CA ILE A 362 2.57 -12.23 5.66
C ILE A 362 2.44 -12.32 4.13
N THR A 363 1.94 -11.26 3.49
CA THR A 363 1.83 -11.15 2.03
C THR A 363 2.98 -10.30 1.47
N PHE A 364 3.25 -10.37 0.16
CA PHE A 364 4.24 -9.53 -0.49
C PHE A 364 3.70 -8.09 -0.65
N PRO A 365 4.47 -7.02 -0.32
CA PRO A 365 5.90 -6.99 -0.03
C PRO A 365 6.26 -6.96 1.47
N ALA A 366 5.41 -7.44 2.37
CA ALA A 366 5.68 -7.41 3.81
C ALA A 366 6.94 -8.22 4.21
N ASP A 367 7.42 -9.12 3.34
CA ASP A 367 8.66 -9.88 3.49
C ASP A 367 9.93 -9.08 3.14
N ALA A 368 9.79 -7.87 2.60
CA ALA A 368 10.93 -7.05 2.17
C ALA A 368 11.88 -6.69 3.34
N GLN A 369 13.13 -6.38 2.98
CA GLN A 369 14.16 -5.92 3.91
C GLN A 369 14.03 -4.42 4.13
N ASP A 370 14.54 -3.94 5.27
CA ASP A 370 14.70 -2.51 5.56
C ASP A 370 13.40 -1.69 5.46
N ILE A 371 12.28 -2.32 5.81
CA ILE A 371 10.95 -1.72 5.89
C ILE A 371 10.35 -1.91 7.29
N LEU A 372 9.24 -1.25 7.58
CA LEU A 372 8.39 -1.55 8.74
C LEU A 372 7.14 -2.29 8.29
N THR A 373 7.11 -3.60 8.48
CA THR A 373 5.90 -4.42 8.32
C THR A 373 5.05 -4.32 9.58
N VAL A 374 3.78 -3.95 9.46
CA VAL A 374 2.90 -3.67 10.58
C VAL A 374 1.80 -4.72 10.70
N GLY A 375 1.77 -5.42 11.82
CA GLY A 375 0.68 -6.31 12.22
C GLY A 375 -0.43 -5.56 12.98
N ALA A 376 -1.55 -6.25 13.22
CA ALA A 376 -2.71 -5.69 13.90
C ALA A 376 -2.93 -6.30 15.29
N VAL A 377 -3.19 -5.44 16.27
CA VAL A 377 -3.67 -5.82 17.61
C VAL A 377 -5.00 -5.16 17.90
N ASN A 378 -5.72 -5.68 18.92
CA ASN A 378 -6.92 -5.06 19.47
C ASN A 378 -6.58 -4.09 20.63
N ASN A 379 -7.60 -3.49 21.24
CA ASN A 379 -7.44 -2.57 22.38
C ASN A 379 -6.80 -3.23 23.61
N ASP A 380 -6.95 -4.54 23.79
CA ASP A 380 -6.29 -5.32 24.86
C ASP A 380 -4.85 -5.69 24.50
N ARG A 381 -4.32 -5.17 23.37
CA ARG A 381 -2.99 -5.47 22.83
C ARG A 381 -2.80 -6.94 22.44
N LYS A 382 -3.87 -7.66 22.16
CA LYS A 382 -3.84 -9.04 21.67
C LYS A 382 -3.82 -9.04 20.15
N ASN A 383 -3.05 -9.95 19.57
CA ASN A 383 -2.98 -10.14 18.12
C ASN A 383 -4.36 -10.36 17.51
N ALA A 384 -4.63 -9.69 16.41
CA ALA A 384 -5.84 -9.92 15.62
C ALA A 384 -5.69 -11.24 14.82
N PRO A 385 -6.63 -12.19 14.93
CA PRO A 385 -6.48 -13.52 14.34
C PRO A 385 -6.25 -13.51 12.81
N PHE A 386 -6.77 -12.49 12.12
CA PHE A 386 -6.58 -12.35 10.68
C PHE A 386 -5.16 -11.89 10.27
N CYS A 387 -4.37 -11.36 11.21
CA CYS A 387 -3.04 -10.83 10.90
C CYS A 387 -2.11 -11.91 10.36
N GLY A 388 -1.49 -11.65 9.21
CA GLY A 388 -0.43 -12.50 8.66
C GLY A 388 0.78 -12.51 9.58
N VAL A 389 1.43 -13.67 9.72
CA VAL A 389 2.57 -13.88 10.63
C VAL A 389 3.82 -14.33 9.87
N GLY A 390 4.99 -14.08 10.45
CA GLY A 390 6.27 -14.58 9.96
C GLY A 390 6.53 -16.06 10.28
N PRO A 391 7.78 -16.49 10.21
CA PRO A 391 8.92 -15.75 9.68
C PRO A 391 8.91 -15.65 8.15
N THR A 392 9.84 -14.85 7.61
CA THR A 392 10.23 -14.97 6.21
C THR A 392 10.96 -16.29 5.95
N GLN A 393 11.13 -16.65 4.67
CA GLN A 393 11.84 -17.88 4.31
C GLN A 393 13.31 -17.89 4.74
N ASP A 394 13.95 -16.72 4.76
CA ASP A 394 15.32 -16.52 5.23
C ASP A 394 15.42 -16.30 6.76
N GLY A 395 14.33 -16.52 7.50
CA GLY A 395 14.29 -16.54 8.97
C GLY A 395 14.15 -15.19 9.65
N ARG A 396 13.92 -14.09 8.90
CA ARG A 396 13.70 -12.77 9.52
C ARG A 396 12.35 -12.73 10.25
N VAL A 397 12.36 -12.07 11.40
CA VAL A 397 11.15 -11.80 12.17
C VAL A 397 10.23 -10.86 11.38
N LYS A 398 8.97 -11.25 11.24
CA LYS A 398 7.87 -10.45 10.68
C LYS A 398 6.55 -10.78 11.40
N PRO A 399 5.62 -9.80 11.55
CA PRO A 399 5.78 -8.38 11.21
C PRO A 399 6.95 -7.75 11.99
N ASP A 400 7.36 -6.52 11.64
CA ASP A 400 8.36 -5.81 12.45
C ASP A 400 7.73 -5.30 13.75
N VAL A 401 6.56 -4.66 13.66
CA VAL A 401 5.85 -4.09 14.81
C VAL A 401 4.34 -4.31 14.67
N THR A 402 3.61 -4.04 15.76
CA THR A 402 2.14 -4.12 15.77
C THR A 402 1.52 -2.84 16.31
N ALA A 403 0.33 -2.49 15.80
CA ALA A 403 -0.46 -1.35 16.27
C ALA A 403 -1.96 -1.67 16.22
N LEU A 404 -2.80 -0.76 16.74
CA LEU A 404 -4.24 -0.95 16.75
C LEU A 404 -4.78 -1.06 15.32
N GLY A 405 -5.39 -2.19 15.01
CA GLY A 405 -6.03 -2.47 13.72
C GLY A 405 -7.29 -3.35 13.86
N SER A 406 -7.75 -3.59 15.10
CA SER A 406 -8.88 -4.48 15.36
C SER A 406 -9.72 -4.04 16.58
N PRO A 407 -10.68 -3.10 16.40
CA PRO A 407 -10.88 -2.23 15.26
C PRO A 407 -10.14 -0.90 15.39
N ALA A 408 -9.85 -0.25 14.26
CA ALA A 408 -9.42 1.15 14.19
C ALA A 408 -10.59 2.08 13.87
N SER A 409 -10.54 3.33 14.34
CA SER A 409 -11.51 4.38 14.02
C SER A 409 -11.08 5.16 12.78
N LEU A 410 -11.96 5.25 11.79
CA LEU A 410 -11.64 5.72 10.42
C LEU A 410 -12.77 6.56 9.87
N ILE A 411 -12.53 7.25 8.76
CA ILE A 411 -13.58 7.95 7.99
C ILE A 411 -13.80 7.17 6.68
N SER A 412 -15.04 6.75 6.45
CA SER A 412 -15.46 6.05 5.24
C SER A 412 -15.56 7.00 4.04
N GLY A 413 -15.71 6.45 2.84
CA GLY A 413 -16.00 7.22 1.63
C GLY A 413 -17.32 8.01 1.67
N ARG A 414 -18.16 7.79 2.68
CA ARG A 414 -19.35 8.60 2.97
C ARG A 414 -19.06 9.83 3.84
N GLY A 415 -17.85 9.96 4.36
CA GLY A 415 -17.48 11.01 5.30
C GLY A 415 -17.93 10.75 6.73
N THR A 416 -18.36 9.52 7.04
CA THR A 416 -18.82 9.12 8.38
C THR A 416 -17.73 8.36 9.12
N ILE A 417 -17.67 8.51 10.45
CA ILE A 417 -16.79 7.70 11.28
C ILE A 417 -17.32 6.28 11.34
N ILE A 418 -16.41 5.34 11.12
CA ILE A 418 -16.64 3.91 11.23
C ILE A 418 -15.55 3.26 12.07
N ARG A 419 -15.79 2.01 12.47
CA ARG A 419 -14.78 1.12 13.01
C ARG A 419 -14.59 -0.04 12.06
N ASP A 420 -13.35 -0.27 11.62
CA ASP A 420 -13.03 -1.31 10.67
C ASP A 420 -11.77 -2.08 11.09
N MET A 421 -11.59 -3.30 10.60
CA MET A 421 -10.53 -4.22 11.00
C MET A 421 -9.61 -4.54 9.82
N GLY A 422 -8.30 -4.50 10.06
CA GLY A 422 -7.30 -4.85 9.06
C GLY A 422 -5.92 -4.36 9.46
N THR A 423 -4.89 -5.07 9.02
CA THR A 423 -3.50 -4.57 9.05
C THR A 423 -3.36 -3.32 8.19
N SER A 424 -4.25 -3.14 7.22
CA SER A 424 -4.38 -1.93 6.41
C SER A 424 -4.61 -0.66 7.24
N PHE A 425 -5.12 -0.78 8.46
CA PHE A 425 -5.43 0.37 9.32
C PHE A 425 -4.42 0.57 10.43
N SER A 426 -3.77 -0.48 10.92
CA SER A 426 -2.61 -0.35 11.81
C SER A 426 -1.40 0.28 11.11
N THR A 427 -1.23 0.01 9.83
CA THR A 427 -0.14 0.53 8.98
C THR A 427 -0.10 2.06 8.93
N PRO A 428 -1.16 2.78 8.53
CA PRO A 428 -1.15 4.24 8.48
C PRO A 428 -1.00 4.87 9.87
N ILE A 429 -1.54 4.27 10.93
CA ILE A 429 -1.34 4.75 12.30
C ILE A 429 0.15 4.83 12.63
N VAL A 430 0.92 3.79 12.29
CA VAL A 430 2.39 3.78 12.44
C VAL A 430 3.03 4.77 11.48
N ALA A 431 2.62 4.81 10.21
CA ALA A 431 3.22 5.69 9.20
C ALA A 431 3.13 7.17 9.57
N GLY A 432 2.00 7.61 10.11
CA GLY A 432 1.86 8.98 10.59
C GLY A 432 2.78 9.29 11.77
N LEU A 433 2.93 8.37 12.72
CA LEU A 433 3.86 8.58 13.86
C LEU A 433 5.32 8.49 13.44
N VAL A 434 5.66 7.72 12.40
CA VAL A 434 7.00 7.77 11.77
C VAL A 434 7.28 9.16 11.24
N ALA A 435 6.30 9.83 10.61
CA ALA A 435 6.46 11.21 10.16
C ALA A 435 6.70 12.17 11.33
N CYS A 436 5.97 12.03 12.43
CA CYS A 436 6.17 12.84 13.63
C CYS A 436 7.54 12.63 14.26
N LEU A 437 7.98 11.37 14.37
CA LEU A 437 9.29 11.04 14.91
C LEU A 437 10.42 11.58 14.03
N TRP A 438 10.30 11.40 12.70
CA TRP A 438 11.34 11.86 11.78
C TRP A 438 11.37 13.39 11.66
N GLN A 439 10.22 14.07 11.76
CA GLN A 439 10.16 15.53 11.95
C GLN A 439 10.97 15.97 13.17
N ALA A 440 10.86 15.24 14.28
CA ALA A 440 11.57 15.54 15.54
C ALA A 440 13.07 15.20 15.48
N LEU A 441 13.48 14.29 14.61
CA LEU A 441 14.84 13.78 14.45
C LEU A 441 15.35 13.91 13.00
N PRO A 442 15.42 15.12 12.43
CA PRO A 442 15.62 15.32 10.99
C PRO A 442 17.00 14.88 10.48
N ASN A 443 17.96 14.72 11.36
CA ASN A 443 19.32 14.28 11.02
C ASN A 443 19.49 12.75 10.95
N LYS A 444 18.45 11.98 11.36
CA LYS A 444 18.47 10.53 11.27
C LYS A 444 18.17 10.06 9.87
N THR A 445 18.84 8.98 9.48
CA THR A 445 18.56 8.26 8.23
C THR A 445 17.28 7.42 8.35
N ALA A 446 16.77 6.95 7.21
CA ALA A 446 15.62 6.04 7.18
C ALA A 446 15.85 4.79 8.04
N LEU A 447 17.02 4.15 7.92
CA LEU A 447 17.38 2.95 8.69
C LEU A 447 17.47 3.24 10.19
N GLU A 448 18.08 4.35 10.60
CA GLU A 448 18.16 4.71 12.02
C GLU A 448 16.78 4.95 12.64
N ILE A 449 15.84 5.52 11.91
CA ILE A 449 14.45 5.69 12.37
C ILE A 449 13.75 4.32 12.51
N ILE A 450 13.89 3.44 11.52
CA ILE A 450 13.37 2.07 11.58
C ILE A 450 13.91 1.34 12.82
N ASP A 451 15.21 1.41 13.04
CA ASP A 451 15.87 0.74 14.18
C ASP A 451 15.44 1.31 15.53
N LEU A 452 15.32 2.65 15.65
CA LEU A 452 14.79 3.29 16.88
C LEU A 452 13.39 2.79 17.22
N ILE A 453 12.53 2.64 16.21
CA ILE A 453 11.16 2.15 16.39
C ILE A 453 11.17 0.69 16.87
N ARG A 454 11.96 -0.18 16.24
CA ARG A 454 12.11 -1.58 16.67
C ARG A 454 12.68 -1.67 18.10
N GLN A 455 13.76 -0.95 18.41
CA GLN A 455 14.43 -0.95 19.71
C GLN A 455 13.54 -0.49 20.86
N THR A 456 12.56 0.35 20.59
CA THR A 456 11.66 0.89 21.62
C THR A 456 10.33 0.18 21.71
N SER A 457 10.14 -0.86 20.91
CA SER A 457 8.95 -1.70 20.93
C SER A 457 8.91 -2.63 22.15
N SER A 458 7.71 -3.05 22.52
CA SER A 458 7.39 -3.65 23.82
C SER A 458 8.09 -4.99 24.12
N GLN A 459 8.54 -5.72 23.08
CA GLN A 459 9.23 -7.02 23.23
C GLN A 459 10.52 -7.09 22.41
N TYR A 460 11.22 -5.96 22.25
CA TYR A 460 12.47 -5.89 21.49
C TYR A 460 13.52 -6.96 21.86
N GLN A 461 13.62 -7.28 23.14
CA GLN A 461 14.58 -8.27 23.65
C GLN A 461 14.28 -9.72 23.20
N TYR A 462 13.02 -10.02 22.97
CA TYR A 462 12.54 -11.36 22.62
C TYR A 462 11.43 -11.25 21.55
N PRO A 463 11.80 -10.87 20.31
CA PRO A 463 10.82 -10.74 19.24
C PRO A 463 10.31 -12.11 18.81
N ASP A 464 9.07 -12.13 18.32
CA ASP A 464 8.43 -13.32 17.77
C ASP A 464 7.80 -13.06 16.40
N ASN A 465 7.25 -14.09 15.77
CA ASN A 465 6.67 -13.98 14.44
C ASN A 465 5.17 -13.62 14.44
N VAL A 466 4.61 -13.24 15.58
CA VAL A 466 3.19 -12.84 15.73
C VAL A 466 3.10 -11.35 15.99
N TYR A 467 3.92 -10.85 16.93
CA TYR A 467 3.95 -9.43 17.31
C TYR A 467 5.18 -8.69 16.77
N GLY A 468 6.14 -9.42 16.19
CA GLY A 468 7.42 -8.85 15.82
C GLY A 468 8.21 -8.38 17.04
N TYR A 469 8.75 -7.16 16.97
CA TYR A 469 9.36 -6.49 18.12
C TYR A 469 8.31 -5.93 19.11
N GLY A 470 7.01 -6.09 18.80
CA GLY A 470 5.90 -5.67 19.65
C GLY A 470 5.33 -4.29 19.27
N ILE A 471 4.67 -3.67 20.25
CA ILE A 471 4.03 -2.35 20.09
C ILE A 471 5.08 -1.27 20.28
N PRO A 472 5.34 -0.39 19.29
CA PRO A 472 6.35 0.66 19.37
C PRO A 472 5.97 1.77 20.36
N ASN A 473 6.99 2.35 20.99
CA ASN A 473 6.83 3.52 21.84
C ASN A 473 7.55 4.72 21.21
N PHE A 474 6.81 5.54 20.46
CA PHE A 474 7.36 6.66 19.72
C PHE A 474 7.94 7.76 20.60
N TRP A 475 7.42 7.96 21.79
CA TRP A 475 8.01 8.87 22.76
C TRP A 475 9.39 8.41 23.24
N ARG A 476 9.54 7.11 23.55
CA ARG A 476 10.83 6.53 23.93
C ARG A 476 11.83 6.59 22.77
N ALA A 477 11.37 6.34 21.53
CA ALA A 477 12.19 6.48 20.34
C ALA A 477 12.72 7.89 20.17
N TYR A 478 11.88 8.91 20.36
CA TYR A 478 12.30 10.32 20.36
C TYR A 478 13.35 10.60 21.44
N MET A 479 13.10 10.18 22.69
CA MET A 479 14.04 10.43 23.80
C MET A 479 15.43 9.83 23.56
N ILE A 480 15.48 8.59 23.07
CA ILE A 480 16.76 7.91 22.74
C ILE A 480 17.42 8.58 21.53
N GLY A 481 16.64 8.86 20.47
CA GLY A 481 17.16 9.47 19.25
C GLY A 481 17.74 10.87 19.46
N LYS A 482 17.18 11.64 20.41
CA LYS A 482 17.68 12.97 20.78
C LYS A 482 19.02 12.92 21.51
N VAL A 483 19.18 12.02 22.47
CA VAL A 483 20.43 11.88 23.23
C VAL A 483 21.61 11.49 22.34
N ASN A 484 21.39 10.67 21.34
CA ASN A 484 22.41 10.26 20.38
C ASN A 484 22.79 11.34 19.35
N ASN A 485 22.18 12.53 19.40
CA ASN A 485 22.48 13.70 18.55
C ASN A 485 23.26 14.81 19.29
N GLU A 486 23.37 14.70 20.63
CA GLU A 486 24.23 15.52 21.49
C GLU A 486 25.61 14.86 21.68
#